data_2a49e5f3784c2000d3d36026908b6abb
#
_entry.id   2a49e5f3784c2000d3d36026908b6abb
#
_cell.length_a   1.000
_cell.length_b   1.000
_cell.length_c   1.000
_cell.angle_alpha   90.00
_cell.angle_beta   90.00
_cell.angle_gamma   90.00
#
_symmetry.space_group_name_H-M   'P 1'
#
loop_
_entity.id
_entity.type
_entity.pdbx_description
1 polymer ?
#
loop_
_entity_poly.entity_id
_entity_poly.type
_entity_poly.pdbx_seq_one_letter_code
_entity_poly.pdbx_strand_id
1 'polypeptide(L)'
;FRDMMIHDFDMARFLMGEEFVVVQALGSSLVDKGIGAEGDVDTASVQMQTASGRIAVITNSRRATYGYDQRMEVHGSKGMLTAANVHNTTVQLHNGQGTQADPVQNFFLERYFQAYTNELNTFINAVETGDRNPSPSGFDGLQAGILADAATVSWQTGKPVKV
;
A
#
# COMPACT_ATOMS: atom_id res chain seq x y z
N PHE A 1 5.74 -7.65 -5.84
CA PHE A 1 4.43 -7.02 -6.13
C PHE A 1 3.27 -7.74 -5.42
N ARG A 2 3.21 -9.06 -5.44
CA ARG A 2 2.09 -9.83 -4.87
C ARG A 2 2.11 -9.97 -3.35
N ASP A 3 3.23 -9.84 -2.69
CA ASP A 3 3.34 -10.01 -1.24
C ASP A 3 3.03 -8.70 -0.47
N MET A 4 3.71 -7.61 -0.82
CA MET A 4 3.54 -6.32 -0.12
C MET A 4 2.62 -5.37 -0.86
N MET A 5 2.95 -5.06 -2.12
CA MET A 5 2.30 -3.99 -2.88
C MET A 5 0.83 -4.29 -3.22
N ILE A 6 0.39 -5.56 -3.13
CA ILE A 6 -1.01 -5.93 -3.35
C ILE A 6 -1.96 -5.17 -2.41
N HIS A 7 -1.55 -4.89 -1.18
CA HIS A 7 -2.33 -4.10 -0.23
C HIS A 7 -2.41 -2.63 -0.63
N ASP A 8 -1.34 -2.09 -1.22
CA ASP A 8 -1.30 -0.71 -1.70
C ASP A 8 -2.13 -0.56 -2.99
N PHE A 9 -2.17 -1.59 -3.85
CA PHE A 9 -3.06 -1.61 -5.01
C PHE A 9 -4.53 -1.54 -4.60
N ASP A 10 -4.94 -2.33 -3.61
CA ASP A 10 -6.30 -2.29 -3.10
C ASP A 10 -6.62 -0.93 -2.46
N MET A 11 -5.73 -0.41 -1.64
CA MET A 11 -5.88 0.92 -1.03
C MET A 11 -5.96 2.03 -2.09
N ALA A 12 -5.15 1.97 -3.14
CA ALA A 12 -5.20 2.96 -4.22
C ALA A 12 -6.54 2.92 -4.97
N ARG A 13 -7.08 1.73 -5.25
CA ARG A 13 -8.42 1.55 -5.84
C ARG A 13 -9.51 2.16 -4.94
N PHE A 14 -9.45 1.86 -3.64
CA PHE A 14 -10.39 2.41 -2.64
C PHE A 14 -10.35 3.95 -2.62
N LEU A 15 -9.17 4.55 -2.56
CA LEU A 15 -9.00 5.99 -2.49
C LEU A 15 -9.41 6.70 -3.80
N MET A 16 -9.14 6.09 -4.95
CA MET A 16 -9.53 6.66 -6.25
C MET A 16 -11.01 6.48 -6.55
N GLY A 17 -11.67 5.46 -5.99
CA GLY A 17 -13.06 5.11 -6.28
C GLY A 17 -13.27 4.75 -7.75
N GLU A 18 -12.25 4.25 -8.43
CA GLU A 18 -12.24 3.90 -9.84
C GLU A 18 -11.15 2.87 -10.14
N GLU A 19 -11.38 1.97 -11.08
CA GLU A 19 -10.40 0.96 -11.49
C GLU A 19 -9.27 1.58 -12.34
N PHE A 20 -8.08 1.02 -12.19
CA PHE A 20 -6.93 1.40 -13.01
C PHE A 20 -6.94 0.64 -14.34
N VAL A 21 -6.57 1.33 -15.40
CA VAL A 21 -6.55 0.78 -16.77
C VAL A 21 -5.14 0.71 -17.37
N VAL A 22 -4.16 1.35 -16.73
CA VAL A 22 -2.74 1.31 -17.12
C VAL A 22 -1.88 1.18 -15.88
N VAL A 23 -0.88 0.30 -15.94
CA VAL A 23 0.13 0.10 -14.91
C VAL A 23 1.52 0.17 -15.53
N GLN A 24 2.43 0.92 -14.91
CA GLN A 24 3.86 0.94 -15.25
C GLN A 24 4.69 0.75 -13.99
N ALA A 25 5.63 -0.20 -14.01
CA ALA A 25 6.42 -0.59 -12.86
C ALA A 25 7.92 -0.59 -13.14
N LEU A 26 8.68 -0.18 -12.14
CA LEU A 26 10.12 -0.37 -12.01
C LEU A 26 10.39 -1.16 -10.73
N GLY A 27 11.40 -2.02 -10.76
CA GLY A 27 11.78 -2.82 -9.59
C GLY A 27 13.24 -3.23 -9.64
N SER A 28 13.83 -3.37 -8.46
CA SER A 28 15.23 -3.77 -8.28
C SER A 28 15.39 -4.55 -6.97
N SER A 29 16.49 -5.31 -6.86
CA SER A 29 16.92 -5.99 -5.62
C SER A 29 18.10 -5.24 -5.04
N LEU A 30 17.81 -4.21 -4.23
CA LEU A 30 18.81 -3.31 -3.63
C LEU A 30 19.07 -3.65 -2.16
N VAL A 31 18.15 -4.33 -1.50
CA VAL A 31 18.23 -4.70 -0.09
C VAL A 31 18.85 -6.08 0.10
N ASP A 32 18.39 -7.06 -0.67
CA ASP A 32 18.89 -8.44 -0.62
C ASP A 32 19.00 -9.02 -2.04
N LYS A 33 20.22 -9.32 -2.45
CA LYS A 33 20.50 -9.92 -3.77
C LYS A 33 19.89 -11.32 -3.93
N GLY A 34 19.64 -12.03 -2.82
CA GLY A 34 18.95 -13.33 -2.82
C GLY A 34 17.53 -13.23 -3.41
N ILE A 35 16.81 -12.15 -3.11
CA ILE A 35 15.48 -11.90 -3.69
C ILE A 35 15.56 -11.78 -5.22
N GLY A 36 16.57 -11.07 -5.72
CA GLY A 36 16.79 -10.96 -7.17
C GLY A 36 17.18 -12.27 -7.83
N ALA A 37 17.91 -13.15 -7.13
CA ALA A 37 18.27 -14.48 -7.63
C ALA A 37 17.04 -15.37 -7.83
N GLU A 38 15.99 -15.16 -7.02
CA GLU A 38 14.67 -15.84 -7.15
C GLU A 38 13.74 -15.14 -8.15
N GLY A 39 14.21 -14.13 -8.88
CA GLY A 39 13.43 -13.44 -9.91
C GLY A 39 12.37 -12.47 -9.35
N ASP A 40 12.60 -11.93 -8.14
CA ASP A 40 11.71 -10.96 -7.50
C ASP A 40 12.46 -9.65 -7.17
N VAL A 41 11.75 -8.67 -6.62
CA VAL A 41 12.25 -7.35 -6.27
C VAL A 41 11.99 -7.04 -4.80
N ASP A 42 12.87 -6.25 -4.19
CA ASP A 42 12.70 -5.75 -2.83
C ASP A 42 12.48 -4.23 -2.76
N THR A 43 12.67 -3.56 -3.88
CA THR A 43 12.47 -2.12 -4.04
C THR A 43 11.72 -1.89 -5.34
N ALA A 44 10.57 -1.23 -5.27
CA ALA A 44 9.71 -1.04 -6.43
C ALA A 44 9.02 0.32 -6.42
N SER A 45 8.74 0.82 -7.63
CA SER A 45 7.88 1.99 -7.88
C SER A 45 6.90 1.66 -8.99
N VAL A 46 5.62 1.97 -8.77
CA VAL A 46 4.54 1.72 -9.72
C VAL A 46 3.75 3.00 -9.93
N GLN A 47 3.48 3.32 -11.19
CA GLN A 47 2.54 4.37 -11.60
C GLN A 47 1.33 3.72 -12.25
N MET A 48 0.14 4.23 -11.91
CA MET A 48 -1.12 3.72 -12.43
C MET A 48 -2.03 4.87 -12.85
N GLN A 49 -2.85 4.63 -13.86
CA GLN A 49 -3.82 5.59 -14.35
C GLN A 49 -5.20 4.95 -14.49
N THR A 50 -6.24 5.68 -14.06
CA THR A 50 -7.65 5.31 -14.27
C THR A 50 -8.14 5.77 -15.63
N ALA A 51 -9.32 5.29 -16.05
CA ALA A 51 -9.95 5.71 -17.32
C ALA A 51 -10.26 7.21 -17.35
N SER A 52 -10.60 7.82 -16.20
CA SER A 52 -10.82 9.26 -16.09
C SER A 52 -9.53 10.10 -16.06
N GLY A 53 -8.35 9.46 -16.05
CA GLY A 53 -7.05 10.11 -16.02
C GLY A 53 -6.48 10.40 -14.63
N ARG A 54 -7.10 9.91 -13.54
CA ARG A 54 -6.51 9.98 -12.19
C ARG A 54 -5.23 9.16 -12.12
N ILE A 55 -4.24 9.63 -11.38
CA ILE A 55 -2.92 9.01 -11.30
C ILE A 55 -2.63 8.62 -9.86
N ALA A 56 -2.11 7.41 -9.66
CA ALA A 56 -1.55 6.95 -8.40
C ALA A 56 -0.09 6.53 -8.59
N VAL A 57 0.72 6.77 -7.57
CA VAL A 57 2.12 6.34 -7.49
C VAL A 57 2.29 5.58 -6.19
N ILE A 58 2.85 4.37 -6.27
CA ILE A 58 3.18 3.53 -5.12
C ILE A 58 4.68 3.30 -5.13
N THR A 59 5.33 3.43 -3.96
CA THR A 59 6.73 3.07 -3.76
C THR A 59 6.85 2.14 -2.57
N ASN A 60 7.54 1.03 -2.74
CA ASN A 60 7.81 0.08 -1.65
C ASN A 60 9.30 -0.23 -1.54
N SER A 61 9.74 -0.48 -0.32
CA SER A 61 11.02 -1.09 0.00
C SER A 61 10.85 -2.10 1.15
N ARG A 62 11.52 -3.23 1.06
CA ARG A 62 11.54 -4.22 2.15
C ARG A 62 12.35 -3.77 3.37
N ARG A 63 12.99 -2.62 3.30
CA ARG A 63 13.78 -2.07 4.40
C ARG A 63 13.41 -0.63 4.68
N ALA A 64 12.90 -0.39 5.89
CA ALA A 64 12.80 0.93 6.50
C ALA A 64 13.48 0.86 7.88
N THR A 65 14.66 1.45 8.00
CA THR A 65 15.50 1.33 9.21
C THR A 65 14.97 2.09 10.42
N TYR A 66 14.00 2.96 10.18
CA TYR A 66 13.37 3.82 11.19
C TYR A 66 12.03 3.30 11.71
N GLY A 67 11.58 2.13 11.24
CA GLY A 67 10.32 1.51 11.67
C GLY A 67 9.45 1.07 10.48
N TYR A 68 8.20 0.70 10.76
CA TYR A 68 7.24 0.29 9.75
C TYR A 68 6.69 1.52 9.02
N ASP A 69 7.24 1.81 7.85
CA ASP A 69 6.86 2.98 7.04
C ASP A 69 5.64 2.67 6.18
N GLN A 70 4.53 3.34 6.50
CA GLN A 70 3.32 3.34 5.68
C GLN A 70 2.69 4.72 5.70
N ARG A 71 2.87 5.45 4.63
CA ARG A 71 2.37 6.81 4.47
C ARG A 71 1.57 6.90 3.17
N MET A 72 0.56 7.75 3.17
CA MET A 72 -0.21 8.03 1.97
C MET A 72 -0.62 9.49 1.91
N GLU A 73 -0.80 9.98 0.69
CA GLU A 73 -1.21 11.34 0.39
C GLU A 73 -2.20 11.31 -0.77
N VAL A 74 -3.30 12.03 -0.64
CA VAL A 74 -4.35 12.11 -1.66
C VAL A 74 -4.68 13.56 -1.94
N HIS A 75 -4.39 14.01 -3.16
CA HIS A 75 -4.72 15.35 -3.63
C HIS A 75 -6.10 15.37 -4.29
N GLY A 76 -6.99 16.20 -3.80
CA GLY A 76 -8.32 16.41 -4.35
C GLY A 76 -8.60 17.88 -4.64
N SER A 77 -9.64 18.16 -5.40
CA SER A 77 -10.04 19.53 -5.77
C SER A 77 -10.41 20.43 -4.59
N LYS A 78 -10.72 19.86 -3.43
CA LYS A 78 -11.11 20.58 -2.20
C LYS A 78 -10.02 20.58 -1.13
N GLY A 79 -8.88 19.94 -1.37
CA GLY A 79 -7.79 19.84 -0.41
C GLY A 79 -7.00 18.55 -0.56
N MET A 80 -6.14 18.30 0.42
CA MET A 80 -5.27 17.13 0.48
C MET A 80 -5.50 16.38 1.79
N LEU A 81 -5.49 15.06 1.73
CA LEU A 81 -5.46 14.16 2.88
C LEU A 81 -4.08 13.53 2.98
N THR A 82 -3.56 13.46 4.20
CA THR A 82 -2.31 12.74 4.49
C THR A 82 -2.52 11.76 5.63
N ALA A 83 -1.95 10.56 5.51
CA ALA A 83 -1.78 9.63 6.62
C ALA A 83 -0.28 9.44 6.85
N ALA A 84 0.18 9.83 8.03
CA ALA A 84 1.58 9.71 8.44
C ALA A 84 1.85 8.37 9.12
N ASN A 85 3.14 8.09 9.36
CA ASN A 85 3.54 6.97 10.19
C ASN A 85 3.02 7.12 11.63
N VAL A 86 2.72 6.00 12.25
CA VAL A 86 2.27 5.93 13.64
C VAL A 86 3.49 5.74 14.55
N HIS A 87 3.67 6.65 15.50
CA HIS A 87 4.70 6.56 16.55
C HIS A 87 4.21 5.71 17.72
N ASN A 88 5.14 5.16 18.51
CA ASN A 88 4.80 4.42 19.72
C ASN A 88 4.03 5.27 20.72
N THR A 89 4.42 6.54 20.86
CA THR A 89 3.69 7.54 21.64
C THR A 89 3.67 8.90 20.91
N THR A 90 2.91 9.84 21.43
CA THR A 90 2.88 11.23 20.94
C THR A 90 3.92 12.13 21.60
N VAL A 91 4.80 11.58 22.45
CA VAL A 91 5.82 12.34 23.18
C VAL A 91 6.87 12.87 22.22
N GLN A 92 7.20 14.15 22.35
CA GLN A 92 8.28 14.82 21.63
C GLN A 92 9.19 15.55 22.61
N LEU A 93 10.49 15.45 22.39
CA LEU A 93 11.51 16.23 23.09
C LEU A 93 11.85 17.46 22.24
N HIS A 94 11.67 18.63 22.80
CA HIS A 94 12.10 19.88 22.20
C HIS A 94 13.24 20.48 23.02
N ASN A 95 14.40 20.70 22.43
CA ASN A 95 15.57 21.30 23.10
C ASN A 95 16.40 22.13 22.10
N GLY A 96 17.58 22.65 22.55
CA GLY A 96 18.47 23.43 21.70
C GLY A 96 19.08 22.71 20.48
N GLN A 97 18.90 21.39 20.36
CA GLN A 97 19.35 20.59 19.24
C GLN A 97 18.21 20.33 18.21
N GLY A 98 16.97 20.70 18.54
CA GLY A 98 15.81 20.53 17.68
C GLY A 98 14.68 19.74 18.33
N THR A 99 13.86 19.10 17.51
CA THR A 99 12.72 18.27 17.93
C THR A 99 13.02 16.79 17.62
N GLN A 100 12.84 15.94 18.62
CA GLN A 100 12.97 14.49 18.50
C GLN A 100 11.63 13.87 18.91
N ALA A 101 11.06 13.06 18.03
CA ALA A 101 9.85 12.29 18.30
C ALA A 101 10.19 10.88 18.78
N ASP A 102 9.23 10.21 19.39
CA ASP A 102 9.32 8.79 19.71
C ASP A 102 9.45 7.95 18.42
N PRO A 103 10.08 6.76 18.45
CA PRO A 103 10.20 5.92 17.29
C PRO A 103 8.86 5.56 16.63
N VAL A 104 8.87 5.41 15.32
CA VAL A 104 7.75 4.82 14.57
C VAL A 104 7.55 3.37 15.02
N GLN A 105 6.32 2.91 15.09
CA GLN A 105 6.01 1.49 15.35
C GLN A 105 6.86 0.58 14.45
N ASN A 106 7.40 -0.49 15.02
CA ASN A 106 8.44 -1.26 14.33
C ASN A 106 7.90 -2.32 13.38
N PHE A 107 6.70 -2.82 13.60
CA PHE A 107 6.19 -4.00 12.89
C PHE A 107 4.71 -3.90 12.51
N PHE A 108 4.31 -4.61 11.47
CA PHE A 108 2.94 -4.53 10.94
C PHE A 108 1.88 -5.01 11.94
N LEU A 109 2.17 -5.96 12.82
CA LEU A 109 1.22 -6.41 13.84
C LEU A 109 0.83 -5.30 14.82
N GLU A 110 1.78 -4.44 15.20
CA GLU A 110 1.50 -3.26 16.02
C GLU A 110 0.67 -2.24 15.23
N ARG A 111 1.12 -1.95 14.00
CA ARG A 111 0.51 -0.95 13.13
C ARG A 111 -0.93 -1.28 12.74
N TYR A 112 -1.23 -2.56 12.52
CA TYR A 112 -2.53 -3.02 12.02
C TYR A 112 -3.41 -3.72 13.04
N PHE A 113 -3.08 -3.68 14.32
CA PHE A 113 -3.88 -4.33 15.37
C PHE A 113 -5.37 -3.98 15.28
N GLN A 114 -5.68 -2.68 15.11
CA GLN A 114 -7.07 -2.24 14.96
C GLN A 114 -7.69 -2.69 13.64
N ALA A 115 -6.91 -2.76 12.56
CA ALA A 115 -7.39 -3.21 11.26
C ALA A 115 -7.82 -4.69 11.32
N TYR A 116 -7.04 -5.56 11.93
CA TYR A 116 -7.41 -6.97 12.15
C TYR A 116 -8.68 -7.12 12.99
N THR A 117 -8.81 -6.31 14.05
CA THR A 117 -10.04 -6.29 14.86
C THR A 117 -11.25 -5.85 14.04
N ASN A 118 -11.11 -4.81 13.24
CA ASN A 118 -12.17 -4.28 12.39
C ASN A 118 -12.58 -5.31 11.32
N GLU A 119 -11.62 -5.98 10.69
CA GLU A 119 -11.85 -7.03 9.69
C GLU A 119 -12.73 -8.15 10.26
N LEU A 120 -12.35 -8.69 11.44
CA LEU A 120 -13.12 -9.74 12.10
C LEU A 120 -14.53 -9.28 12.48
N ASN A 121 -14.66 -8.08 13.03
CA ASN A 121 -15.97 -7.53 13.40
C ASN A 121 -16.86 -7.30 12.16
N THR A 122 -16.28 -6.83 11.06
CA THR A 122 -17.00 -6.65 9.79
C THR A 122 -17.50 -8.00 9.26
N PHE A 123 -16.67 -9.03 9.31
CA PHE A 123 -17.04 -10.37 8.88
C PHE A 123 -18.15 -10.96 9.76
N ILE A 124 -18.02 -10.87 11.10
CA ILE A 124 -19.03 -11.34 12.04
C ILE A 124 -20.37 -10.63 11.77
N ASN A 125 -20.38 -9.31 11.64
CA ASN A 125 -21.56 -8.54 11.35
C ASN A 125 -22.20 -8.95 10.02
N ALA A 126 -21.41 -9.20 8.98
CA ALA A 126 -21.90 -9.68 7.70
C ALA A 126 -22.62 -11.04 7.83
N VAL A 127 -22.07 -11.96 8.63
CA VAL A 127 -22.69 -13.25 8.92
C VAL A 127 -24.03 -13.07 9.68
N GLU A 128 -24.04 -12.23 10.72
CA GLU A 128 -25.22 -11.99 11.55
C GLU A 128 -26.35 -11.31 10.78
N THR A 129 -26.02 -10.38 9.89
CA THR A 129 -27.00 -9.63 9.08
C THR A 129 -27.38 -10.31 7.78
N GLY A 130 -26.67 -11.37 7.38
CA GLY A 130 -26.82 -12.04 6.09
C GLY A 130 -26.30 -11.21 4.91
N ASP A 131 -25.43 -10.22 5.16
CA ASP A 131 -24.78 -9.46 4.10
C ASP A 131 -23.79 -10.37 3.35
N ARG A 132 -24.04 -10.56 2.05
CA ARG A 132 -23.21 -11.40 1.19
C ARG A 132 -22.11 -10.62 0.44
N ASN A 133 -22.08 -9.31 0.60
CA ASN A 133 -21.14 -8.43 -0.10
C ASN A 133 -20.44 -7.45 0.87
N PRO A 134 -19.78 -7.94 1.94
CA PRO A 134 -19.02 -7.05 2.81
C PRO A 134 -17.85 -6.43 2.03
N SER A 135 -17.48 -5.22 2.38
CA SER A 135 -16.30 -4.55 1.79
C SER A 135 -15.13 -4.56 2.80
N PRO A 136 -13.90 -4.89 2.36
CA PRO A 136 -13.55 -5.32 1.00
C PRO A 136 -14.09 -6.71 0.67
N SER A 137 -14.36 -6.95 -0.62
CA SER A 137 -14.94 -8.18 -1.14
C SER A 137 -13.89 -9.05 -1.86
N GLY A 138 -14.30 -10.27 -2.25
CA GLY A 138 -13.47 -11.12 -3.12
C GLY A 138 -13.16 -10.48 -4.48
N PHE A 139 -14.04 -9.61 -4.98
CA PHE A 139 -13.78 -8.83 -6.19
C PHE A 139 -12.64 -7.84 -5.98
N ASP A 140 -12.58 -7.15 -4.85
CA ASP A 140 -11.49 -6.22 -4.54
C ASP A 140 -10.15 -6.93 -4.46
N GLY A 141 -10.11 -8.10 -3.82
CA GLY A 141 -8.91 -8.95 -3.79
C GLY A 141 -8.47 -9.41 -5.19
N LEU A 142 -9.42 -9.78 -6.05
CA LEU A 142 -9.13 -10.15 -7.44
C LEU A 142 -8.53 -8.98 -8.23
N GLN A 143 -9.12 -7.79 -8.14
CA GLN A 143 -8.63 -6.60 -8.85
C GLN A 143 -7.22 -6.19 -8.37
N ALA A 144 -6.97 -6.24 -7.06
CA ALA A 144 -5.63 -6.01 -6.51
C ALA A 144 -4.60 -7.03 -7.06
N GLY A 145 -5.00 -8.30 -7.18
CA GLY A 145 -4.19 -9.37 -7.79
C GLY A 145 -3.89 -9.12 -9.27
N ILE A 146 -4.87 -8.67 -10.05
CA ILE A 146 -4.71 -8.31 -11.47
C ILE A 146 -3.70 -7.15 -11.63
N LEU A 147 -3.76 -6.13 -10.76
CA LEU A 147 -2.81 -5.02 -10.77
C LEU A 147 -1.39 -5.49 -10.41
N ALA A 148 -1.24 -6.42 -9.44
CA ALA A 148 0.05 -7.00 -9.08
C ALA A 148 0.66 -7.79 -10.24
N ASP A 149 -0.15 -8.53 -11.00
CA ASP A 149 0.29 -9.26 -12.20
C ASP A 149 0.68 -8.30 -13.32
N ALA A 150 -0.11 -7.27 -13.57
CA ALA A 150 0.20 -6.22 -14.54
C ALA A 150 1.51 -5.49 -14.19
N ALA A 151 1.74 -5.17 -12.91
CA ALA A 151 2.99 -4.57 -12.43
C ALA A 151 4.19 -5.50 -12.65
N THR A 152 4.03 -6.80 -12.41
CA THR A 152 5.08 -7.81 -12.67
C THR A 152 5.43 -7.86 -14.16
N VAL A 153 4.44 -7.94 -15.04
CA VAL A 153 4.65 -7.93 -16.49
C VAL A 153 5.29 -6.62 -16.95
N SER A 154 4.84 -5.48 -16.41
CA SER A 154 5.40 -4.18 -16.73
C SER A 154 6.88 -4.07 -16.35
N TRP A 155 7.23 -4.51 -15.14
CA TRP A 155 8.61 -4.55 -14.68
C TRP A 155 9.49 -5.43 -15.57
N GLN A 156 9.04 -6.66 -15.88
CA GLN A 156 9.79 -7.61 -16.71
C GLN A 156 9.99 -7.13 -18.15
N THR A 157 9.03 -6.43 -18.71
CA THR A 157 9.07 -5.97 -20.11
C THR A 157 9.58 -4.55 -20.27
N GLY A 158 9.64 -3.76 -19.20
CA GLY A 158 9.97 -2.34 -19.23
C GLY A 158 8.92 -1.46 -19.92
N LYS A 159 7.68 -1.97 -20.09
CA LYS A 159 6.61 -1.29 -20.83
C LYS A 159 5.36 -1.12 -19.95
N PRO A 160 4.55 -0.06 -20.18
CA PRO A 160 3.22 0.02 -19.59
C PRO A 160 2.34 -1.16 -20.03
N VAL A 161 1.51 -1.63 -19.11
CA VAL A 161 0.52 -2.70 -19.33
C VAL A 161 -0.88 -2.13 -19.20
N LYS A 162 -1.76 -2.47 -20.14
CA LYS A 162 -3.20 -2.21 -20.03
C LYS A 162 -3.84 -3.30 -19.20
N VAL A 163 -4.73 -2.92 -18.32
CA VAL A 163 -5.51 -3.78 -17.44
C VAL A 163 -6.95 -3.83 -17.92
#